data_354dddead1edd34c6b707115208360b1
#
_entry.id   354dddead1edd34c6b707115208360b1
#
_cell.length_a   1.000
_cell.length_b   1.000
_cell.length_c   1.000
_cell.angle_alpha   90.00
_cell.angle_beta   90.00
_cell.angle_gamma   90.00
#
_symmetry.space_group_name_H-M   'P 1'
#
loop_
_entity.id
_entity.type
_entity.pdbx_description
1 polymer ?
#
loop_
_entity_poly.entity_id
_entity_poly.type
_entity_poly.pdbx_seq_one_letter_code
_entity_poly.pdbx_strand_id
1 'polypeptide(L)'
;MCGRYAITSAPEAMRALFRYREEDRFPPRYNVAPTQPIPVVRSVQGKPSFALMRWGLIPSWVKDPGVFSLLVNARGEGVNDKPAFRYAMKRRRCLVPADGFYEWKDEGGRKRPYFVRKKGGGPIAFAGLWETWTGPDGEEMDTVCIVTTQANRLLAPIHDRMPVIVAPEAFDFWLDCDRVDALTAAALIAPAPDAMLEAYEVSLAVNRTANDSPALIEPLAAGQGAGAAGHAETSARLSQHAARKPKPDDGQAELF
;
A
#
# COMPACT_ATOMS: atom_id res chain seq x y z
N MET A 1 8.55 -1.13 -2.90
CA MET A 1 7.36 -1.79 -2.32
C MET A 1 6.28 -0.76 -2.16
N CYS A 2 5.02 -1.07 -2.54
CA CYS A 2 3.90 -0.14 -2.46
C CYS A 2 3.70 0.37 -1.02
N GLY A 3 4.21 1.53 -0.73
CA GLY A 3 4.14 2.19 0.59
C GLY A 3 3.39 3.51 0.55
N ARG A 4 2.78 3.85 -0.57
CA ARG A 4 2.01 5.07 -0.75
C ARG A 4 1.00 4.90 -1.89
N TYR A 5 -0.24 5.37 -1.71
CA TYR A 5 -1.24 5.30 -2.78
C TYR A 5 -2.23 6.47 -2.71
N ALA A 6 -3.06 6.59 -3.73
CA ALA A 6 -4.14 7.56 -3.80
C ALA A 6 -5.49 6.87 -3.95
N ILE A 7 -6.52 7.44 -3.33
CA ILE A 7 -7.91 7.06 -3.46
C ILE A 7 -8.74 8.33 -3.59
N THR A 8 -9.24 8.61 -4.77
CA THR A 8 -9.86 9.88 -5.14
C THR A 8 -11.21 9.73 -5.82
N SER A 9 -11.56 8.49 -6.21
CA SER A 9 -12.87 8.18 -6.80
C SER A 9 -14.01 8.45 -5.82
N ALA A 10 -15.12 8.92 -6.37
CA ALA A 10 -16.32 9.19 -5.58
C ALA A 10 -16.85 7.92 -4.90
N PRO A 11 -17.44 8.03 -3.69
CA PRO A 11 -18.01 6.90 -2.96
C PRO A 11 -18.99 6.06 -3.79
N GLU A 12 -19.78 6.71 -4.66
CA GLU A 12 -20.74 6.05 -5.55
C GLU A 12 -20.04 5.10 -6.53
N ALA A 13 -18.92 5.54 -7.11
CA ALA A 13 -18.13 4.72 -8.03
C ALA A 13 -17.49 3.52 -7.29
N MET A 14 -17.05 3.74 -6.06
CA MET A 14 -16.53 2.69 -5.20
C MET A 14 -17.62 1.66 -4.87
N ARG A 15 -18.82 2.10 -4.42
CA ARG A 15 -19.95 1.20 -4.14
C ARG A 15 -20.37 0.41 -5.37
N ALA A 16 -20.43 1.05 -6.53
CA ALA A 16 -20.79 0.39 -7.78
C ALA A 16 -19.78 -0.71 -8.17
N LEU A 17 -18.48 -0.43 -8.04
CA LEU A 17 -17.43 -1.40 -8.38
C LEU A 17 -17.35 -2.54 -7.37
N PHE A 18 -17.29 -2.22 -6.08
CA PHE A 18 -17.05 -3.19 -5.01
C PHE A 18 -18.32 -3.82 -4.45
N ARG A 19 -19.50 -3.34 -4.83
CA ARG A 19 -20.84 -3.89 -4.50
C ARG A 19 -21.16 -3.97 -3.00
N TYR A 20 -20.52 -3.14 -2.16
CA TYR A 20 -20.90 -3.00 -0.76
C TYR A 20 -22.06 -1.99 -0.61
N ARG A 21 -22.76 -2.04 0.53
CA ARG A 21 -23.99 -1.26 0.75
C ARG A 21 -23.85 -0.11 1.74
N GLU A 22 -22.80 -0.12 2.54
CA GLU A 22 -22.55 0.88 3.55
C GLU A 22 -22.38 2.27 2.93
N GLU A 23 -22.87 3.29 3.62
CA GLU A 23 -22.62 4.69 3.27
C GLU A 23 -21.24 5.08 3.81
N ASP A 24 -20.25 4.96 2.98
CA ASP A 24 -18.90 5.40 3.28
C ASP A 24 -18.78 6.92 3.15
N ARG A 25 -18.14 7.55 4.12
CA ARG A 25 -17.78 8.97 4.10
C ARG A 25 -16.27 9.13 4.13
N PHE A 26 -15.63 8.50 3.16
CA PHE A 26 -14.18 8.59 3.02
C PHE A 26 -13.82 9.73 2.05
N PRO A 27 -13.13 10.80 2.51
CA PRO A 27 -12.75 11.89 1.64
C PRO A 27 -11.68 11.45 0.64
N PRO A 28 -11.59 12.09 -0.54
CA PRO A 28 -10.48 11.88 -1.46
C PRO A 28 -9.13 12.08 -0.77
N ARG A 29 -8.22 11.14 -0.98
CA ARG A 29 -6.86 11.15 -0.44
C ARG A 29 -5.86 10.93 -1.57
N TYR A 30 -4.90 11.82 -1.68
CA TYR A 30 -3.90 11.80 -2.75
C TYR A 30 -2.57 11.23 -2.29
N ASN A 31 -2.38 11.02 -0.99
CA ASN A 31 -1.10 10.64 -0.40
C ASN A 31 -1.26 9.76 0.84
N VAL A 32 -1.99 8.66 0.70
CA VAL A 32 -2.22 7.69 1.79
C VAL A 32 -0.91 6.99 2.16
N ALA A 33 -0.58 7.01 3.44
CA ALA A 33 0.65 6.45 4.00
C ALA A 33 0.35 5.34 5.04
N PRO A 34 1.33 4.45 5.30
CA PRO A 34 1.21 3.46 6.38
C PRO A 34 0.80 4.07 7.72
N THR A 35 0.17 3.27 8.55
CA THR A 35 -0.43 3.58 9.86
C THR A 35 -1.73 4.38 9.82
N GLN A 36 -2.11 4.91 8.68
CA GLN A 36 -3.39 5.60 8.51
C GLN A 36 -4.54 4.61 8.33
N PRO A 37 -5.78 4.98 8.71
CA PRO A 37 -6.96 4.23 8.36
C PRO A 37 -7.20 4.30 6.85
N ILE A 38 -7.48 3.15 6.23
CA ILE A 38 -7.74 3.01 4.81
C ILE A 38 -9.02 2.22 4.55
N PRO A 39 -9.73 2.50 3.45
CA PRO A 39 -10.87 1.72 3.00
C PRO A 39 -10.46 0.28 2.68
N VAL A 40 -11.28 -0.64 3.11
CA VAL A 40 -11.13 -2.07 2.85
C VAL A 40 -12.49 -2.65 2.54
N VAL A 41 -12.56 -3.55 1.57
CA VAL A 41 -13.75 -4.36 1.29
C VAL A 41 -13.45 -5.80 1.66
N ARG A 42 -14.22 -6.34 2.61
CA ARG A 42 -14.11 -7.73 3.07
C ARG A 42 -15.43 -8.48 2.88
N SER A 43 -15.39 -9.80 2.94
CA SER A 43 -16.62 -10.60 2.98
C SER A 43 -17.16 -10.69 4.40
N VAL A 44 -18.43 -10.33 4.59
CA VAL A 44 -19.19 -10.55 5.83
C VAL A 44 -20.44 -11.36 5.47
N GLN A 45 -20.55 -12.56 6.00
CA GLN A 45 -21.66 -13.48 5.67
C GLN A 45 -21.86 -13.69 4.16
N GLY A 46 -20.74 -13.80 3.41
CA GLY A 46 -20.75 -14.00 1.95
C GLY A 46 -21.10 -12.75 1.13
N LYS A 47 -21.14 -11.54 1.73
CA LYS A 47 -21.43 -10.28 1.03
C LYS A 47 -20.27 -9.31 1.20
N PRO A 48 -19.93 -8.53 0.15
CA PRO A 48 -18.97 -7.44 0.27
C PRO A 48 -19.42 -6.40 1.30
N SER A 49 -18.54 -6.03 2.19
CA SER A 49 -18.78 -5.06 3.26
C SER A 49 -17.59 -4.11 3.39
N PHE A 50 -17.87 -2.82 3.52
CA PHE A 50 -16.89 -1.77 3.72
C PHE A 50 -16.41 -1.74 5.18
N ALA A 51 -15.12 -1.48 5.39
CA ALA A 51 -14.54 -1.21 6.69
C ALA A 51 -13.37 -0.22 6.55
N LEU A 52 -13.07 0.51 7.62
CA LEU A 52 -11.81 1.24 7.75
C LEU A 52 -10.86 0.40 8.61
N MET A 53 -9.66 0.15 8.10
CA MET A 53 -8.62 -0.61 8.80
C MET A 53 -7.30 0.16 8.80
N ARG A 54 -6.51 0.02 9.86
CA ARG A 54 -5.17 0.61 9.93
C ARG A 54 -4.24 -0.10 8.94
N TRP A 55 -3.58 0.66 8.07
CA TRP A 55 -2.61 0.10 7.15
C TRP A 55 -1.28 -0.24 7.85
N GLY A 56 -0.98 -1.50 7.91
CA GLY A 56 0.13 -2.11 8.64
C GLY A 56 -0.39 -3.23 9.52
N LEU A 57 -0.40 -4.46 8.96
CA LEU A 57 -0.94 -5.64 9.61
C LEU A 57 -0.17 -5.98 10.87
N ILE A 58 -0.91 -6.25 11.93
CA ILE A 58 -0.41 -6.73 13.22
C ILE A 58 -1.01 -8.12 13.43
N PRO A 59 -0.19 -9.18 13.39
CA PRO A 59 -0.68 -10.53 13.69
C PRO A 59 -1.28 -10.62 15.10
N SER A 60 -2.35 -11.40 15.26
CA SER A 60 -3.08 -11.53 16.53
C SER A 60 -2.23 -12.04 17.71
N TRP A 61 -1.10 -12.71 17.45
CA TRP A 61 -0.18 -13.22 18.48
C TRP A 61 0.84 -12.16 18.96
N VAL A 62 0.91 -10.99 18.36
CA VAL A 62 1.80 -9.90 18.77
C VAL A 62 1.33 -9.30 20.08
N LYS A 63 2.18 -9.29 21.09
CA LYS A 63 1.84 -8.75 22.41
C LYS A 63 1.97 -7.23 22.47
N ASP A 64 3.03 -6.69 21.87
CA ASP A 64 3.31 -5.25 21.84
C ASP A 64 3.53 -4.76 20.39
N PRO A 65 2.54 -4.07 19.80
CA PRO A 65 2.66 -3.51 18.47
C PRO A 65 3.73 -2.42 18.34
N GLY A 66 4.10 -1.78 19.46
CA GLY A 66 5.07 -0.69 19.48
C GLY A 66 6.49 -1.13 19.13
N VAL A 67 6.83 -2.38 19.42
CA VAL A 67 8.14 -2.98 19.13
C VAL A 67 8.10 -3.93 17.92
N PHE A 68 6.91 -4.17 17.37
CA PHE A 68 6.75 -5.06 16.22
C PHE A 68 6.98 -4.31 14.90
N SER A 69 7.68 -4.95 13.95
CA SER A 69 7.92 -4.38 12.64
C SER A 69 6.61 -4.19 11.87
N LEU A 70 6.39 -3.00 11.32
CA LEU A 70 5.18 -2.67 10.57
C LEU A 70 5.08 -3.48 9.27
N LEU A 71 4.10 -4.37 9.16
CA LEU A 71 3.85 -5.18 7.97
C LEU A 71 2.92 -4.44 7.00
N VAL A 72 3.47 -3.53 6.24
CA VAL A 72 2.74 -2.73 5.23
C VAL A 72 2.37 -3.60 4.02
N ASN A 73 3.26 -4.53 3.65
CA ASN A 73 3.08 -5.42 2.51
C ASN A 73 3.35 -6.88 2.89
N ALA A 74 2.66 -7.79 2.21
CA ALA A 74 2.91 -9.23 2.24
C ALA A 74 3.45 -9.67 0.87
N ARG A 75 4.64 -10.27 0.81
CA ARG A 75 5.16 -10.84 -0.45
C ARG A 75 4.37 -12.09 -0.80
N GLY A 76 3.74 -12.10 -1.98
CA GLY A 76 2.88 -13.18 -2.43
C GLY A 76 3.54 -14.55 -2.46
N GLU A 77 4.85 -14.61 -2.73
CA GLU A 77 5.63 -15.84 -2.79
C GLU A 77 5.68 -16.62 -1.45
N GLY A 78 5.48 -15.92 -0.33
CA GLY A 78 5.55 -16.54 1.01
C GLY A 78 4.28 -16.38 1.84
N VAL A 79 3.18 -15.88 1.25
CA VAL A 79 1.98 -15.56 2.05
C VAL A 79 1.29 -16.80 2.65
N ASN A 80 1.43 -17.96 2.04
CA ASN A 80 0.85 -19.23 2.52
C ASN A 80 1.67 -19.85 3.66
N ASP A 81 2.95 -19.53 3.77
CA ASP A 81 3.88 -20.23 4.67
C ASP A 81 4.25 -19.38 5.89
N LYS A 82 4.42 -18.07 5.68
CA LYS A 82 4.88 -17.18 6.75
C LYS A 82 3.87 -17.04 7.88
N PRO A 83 4.27 -17.23 9.15
CA PRO A 83 3.38 -17.16 10.31
C PRO A 83 2.55 -15.88 10.38
N ALA A 84 3.11 -14.75 9.95
CA ALA A 84 2.43 -13.46 9.97
C ALA A 84 1.24 -13.37 8.98
N PHE A 85 1.23 -14.17 7.91
CA PHE A 85 0.26 -14.02 6.81
C PHE A 85 -0.61 -15.25 6.56
N ARG A 86 -0.10 -16.47 6.84
CA ARG A 86 -0.76 -17.73 6.47
C ARG A 86 -2.20 -17.85 6.97
N TYR A 87 -2.50 -17.35 8.17
CA TYR A 87 -3.85 -17.37 8.70
C TYR A 87 -4.75 -16.38 7.98
N ALA A 88 -4.26 -15.15 7.81
CA ALA A 88 -4.99 -14.12 7.07
C ALA A 88 -5.24 -14.51 5.60
N MET A 89 -4.27 -15.14 4.93
CA MET A 89 -4.44 -15.68 3.58
C MET A 89 -5.52 -16.77 3.53
N LYS A 90 -5.63 -17.58 4.56
CA LYS A 90 -6.64 -18.64 4.64
C LYS A 90 -8.04 -18.11 4.95
N ARG A 91 -8.19 -17.06 5.78
CA ARG A 91 -9.46 -16.69 6.39
C ARG A 91 -9.84 -15.20 6.30
N ARG A 92 -8.91 -14.33 5.94
CA ARG A 92 -9.07 -12.88 6.07
C ARG A 92 -8.52 -12.12 4.86
N ARG A 93 -8.88 -12.59 3.65
CA ARG A 93 -8.60 -11.88 2.42
C ARG A 93 -9.56 -10.71 2.28
N CYS A 94 -9.07 -9.62 1.71
CA CYS A 94 -9.85 -8.42 1.45
C CYS A 94 -9.35 -7.71 0.19
N LEU A 95 -10.08 -6.70 -0.25
CA LEU A 95 -9.68 -5.80 -1.31
C LEU A 95 -9.40 -4.42 -0.71
N VAL A 96 -8.34 -3.78 -1.17
CA VAL A 96 -8.01 -2.40 -0.82
C VAL A 96 -8.27 -1.53 -2.05
N PRO A 97 -9.33 -0.69 -2.04
CA PRO A 97 -9.64 0.25 -3.10
C PRO A 97 -8.54 1.30 -3.28
N ALA A 98 -8.19 1.62 -4.51
CA ALA A 98 -7.22 2.65 -4.85
C ALA A 98 -7.50 3.21 -6.25
N ASP A 99 -7.04 4.42 -6.56
CA ASP A 99 -7.03 4.97 -7.92
C ASP A 99 -5.65 4.92 -8.57
N GLY A 100 -4.62 4.69 -7.76
CA GLY A 100 -3.24 4.51 -8.19
C GLY A 100 -2.30 4.46 -7.01
N PHE A 101 -1.04 4.16 -7.26
CA PHE A 101 -0.01 4.05 -6.23
C PHE A 101 1.29 4.72 -6.67
N TYR A 102 2.16 4.98 -5.72
CA TYR A 102 3.45 5.59 -5.97
C TYR A 102 4.57 4.56 -5.81
N GLU A 103 5.55 4.66 -6.71
CA GLU A 103 6.84 3.98 -6.60
C GLU A 103 7.97 4.94 -6.94
N TRP A 104 9.14 4.68 -6.39
CA TRP A 104 10.31 5.54 -6.52
C TRP A 104 11.40 4.86 -7.32
N LYS A 105 11.69 5.44 -8.49
CA LYS A 105 12.85 5.04 -9.29
C LYS A 105 14.12 5.59 -8.66
N ASP A 106 15.10 4.73 -8.44
CA ASP A 106 16.43 5.15 -8.02
C ASP A 106 17.29 5.49 -9.23
N GLU A 107 17.74 6.73 -9.31
CA GLU A 107 18.63 7.23 -10.36
C GLU A 107 19.92 7.76 -9.70
N GLY A 108 20.84 6.85 -9.40
CA GLY A 108 22.13 7.21 -8.80
C GLY A 108 22.03 7.82 -7.40
N GLY A 109 21.14 7.29 -6.57
CA GLY A 109 20.89 7.76 -5.19
C GLY A 109 19.81 8.86 -5.08
N ARG A 110 19.28 9.32 -6.21
CA ARG A 110 18.11 10.21 -6.23
C ARG A 110 16.85 9.42 -6.51
N LYS A 111 15.89 9.47 -5.60
CA LYS A 111 14.61 8.80 -5.76
C LYS A 111 13.59 9.72 -6.42
N ARG A 112 13.17 9.36 -7.63
CA ARG A 112 12.14 10.08 -8.41
C ARG A 112 10.81 9.36 -8.26
N PRO A 113 9.76 10.04 -7.77
CA PRO A 113 8.45 9.43 -7.59
C PRO A 113 7.71 9.30 -8.93
N TYR A 114 7.11 8.16 -9.12
CA TYR A 114 6.21 7.86 -10.23
C TYR A 114 4.82 7.55 -9.67
N PHE A 115 3.79 8.06 -10.30
CA PHE A 115 2.42 7.64 -10.06
C PHE A 115 2.00 6.61 -11.10
N VAL A 116 1.46 5.51 -10.61
CA VAL A 116 1.03 4.36 -11.42
C VAL A 116 -0.47 4.20 -11.25
N ARG A 117 -1.22 4.19 -12.37
CA ARG A 117 -2.67 4.05 -12.36
C ARG A 117 -3.17 3.22 -13.52
N LYS A 118 -4.43 2.86 -13.47
CA LYS A 118 -5.12 2.24 -14.62
C LYS A 118 -5.17 3.22 -15.79
N LYS A 119 -4.88 2.75 -17.01
CA LYS A 119 -5.09 3.53 -18.23
C LYS A 119 -6.54 3.94 -18.36
N GLY A 120 -6.75 5.22 -18.65
CA GLY A 120 -8.11 5.79 -18.71
C GLY A 120 -8.70 6.12 -17.35
N GLY A 121 -7.96 5.91 -16.25
CA GLY A 121 -8.40 6.23 -14.89
C GLY A 121 -9.38 5.22 -14.28
N GLY A 122 -9.97 5.62 -13.16
CA GLY A 122 -10.92 4.83 -12.39
C GLY A 122 -10.26 3.90 -11.37
N PRO A 123 -11.06 3.41 -10.40
CA PRO A 123 -10.55 2.65 -9.28
C PRO A 123 -10.06 1.26 -9.68
N ILE A 124 -9.08 0.79 -8.92
CA ILE A 124 -8.51 -0.56 -8.94
C ILE A 124 -8.61 -1.16 -7.54
N ALA A 125 -8.45 -2.46 -7.44
CA ALA A 125 -8.46 -3.19 -6.18
C ALA A 125 -7.12 -3.87 -5.94
N PHE A 126 -6.43 -3.53 -4.87
CA PHE A 126 -5.28 -4.34 -4.43
C PHE A 126 -5.77 -5.55 -3.63
N ALA A 127 -5.13 -6.69 -3.83
CA ALA A 127 -5.27 -7.82 -2.93
C ALA A 127 -4.74 -7.45 -1.55
N GLY A 128 -5.55 -7.64 -0.52
CA GLY A 128 -5.18 -7.36 0.87
C GLY A 128 -5.37 -8.57 1.77
N LEU A 129 -4.66 -8.55 2.88
CA LEU A 129 -4.84 -9.47 4.00
C LEU A 129 -5.08 -8.63 5.26
N TRP A 130 -6.05 -9.01 6.08
CA TRP A 130 -6.38 -8.28 7.29
C TRP A 130 -6.33 -9.16 8.53
N GLU A 131 -6.21 -8.54 9.69
CA GLU A 131 -6.21 -9.21 10.99
C GLU A 131 -6.78 -8.27 12.06
N THR A 132 -7.52 -8.83 13.01
CA THR A 132 -7.89 -8.13 14.23
C THR A 132 -6.83 -8.42 15.27
N TRP A 133 -6.13 -7.40 15.71
CA TRP A 133 -5.27 -7.47 16.87
C TRP A 133 -6.06 -7.07 18.11
N THR A 134 -5.93 -7.87 19.17
CA THR A 134 -6.56 -7.58 20.47
C THR A 134 -5.47 -7.30 21.49
N GLY A 135 -5.52 -6.14 22.09
CA GLY A 135 -4.57 -5.70 23.10
C GLY A 135 -4.84 -6.26 24.49
N PRO A 136 -3.94 -6.00 25.43
CA PRO A 136 -4.03 -6.56 26.79
C PRO A 136 -5.24 -6.11 27.58
N ASP A 137 -5.79 -4.92 27.25
CA ASP A 137 -6.96 -4.36 27.91
C ASP A 137 -8.28 -4.67 27.15
N GLY A 138 -8.20 -5.53 26.14
CA GLY A 138 -9.34 -5.97 25.33
C GLY A 138 -9.71 -5.00 24.19
N GLU A 139 -8.88 -3.98 23.92
CA GLU A 139 -9.05 -3.11 22.76
C GLU A 139 -8.81 -3.90 21.46
N GLU A 140 -9.62 -3.66 20.46
CA GLU A 140 -9.51 -4.31 19.16
C GLU A 140 -9.09 -3.31 18.06
N MET A 141 -8.21 -3.74 17.19
CA MET A 141 -7.76 -2.97 16.04
C MET A 141 -7.74 -3.85 14.79
N ASP A 142 -8.60 -3.53 13.83
CA ASP A 142 -8.53 -4.13 12.50
C ASP A 142 -7.36 -3.51 11.71
N THR A 143 -6.47 -4.37 11.25
CA THR A 143 -5.26 -3.99 10.53
C THR A 143 -5.17 -4.72 9.20
N VAL A 144 -4.52 -4.11 8.20
CA VAL A 144 -4.45 -4.65 6.84
C VAL A 144 -3.07 -4.45 6.23
N CYS A 145 -2.63 -5.38 5.38
CA CYS A 145 -1.48 -5.21 4.50
C CYS A 145 -1.86 -5.49 3.04
N ILE A 146 -1.07 -4.95 2.11
CA ILE A 146 -1.25 -5.15 0.67
C ILE A 146 -0.36 -6.30 0.20
N VAL A 147 -0.92 -7.25 -0.56
CA VAL A 147 -0.16 -8.32 -1.17
C VAL A 147 0.60 -7.77 -2.38
N THR A 148 1.88 -8.12 -2.48
CA THR A 148 2.75 -7.68 -3.57
C THR A 148 3.32 -8.86 -4.34
N THR A 149 3.62 -8.64 -5.61
CA THR A 149 4.26 -9.58 -6.52
C THR A 149 5.43 -8.92 -7.25
N GLN A 150 6.10 -9.64 -8.12
CA GLN A 150 7.12 -9.07 -9.00
C GLN A 150 6.52 -7.99 -9.92
N ALA A 151 7.32 -7.00 -10.27
CA ALA A 151 6.89 -5.97 -11.20
C ALA A 151 6.64 -6.54 -12.60
N ASN A 152 5.64 -6.01 -13.30
CA ASN A 152 5.47 -6.22 -14.73
C ASN A 152 6.52 -5.41 -15.53
N ARG A 153 6.52 -5.52 -16.87
CA ARG A 153 7.50 -4.83 -17.74
C ARG A 153 7.43 -3.31 -17.63
N LEU A 154 6.24 -2.76 -17.39
CA LEU A 154 6.04 -1.31 -17.22
C LEU A 154 6.74 -0.79 -15.96
N LEU A 155 6.62 -1.53 -14.84
CA LEU A 155 7.13 -1.10 -13.54
C LEU A 155 8.58 -1.53 -13.29
N ALA A 156 9.06 -2.60 -13.91
CA ALA A 156 10.42 -3.12 -13.71
C ALA A 156 11.54 -2.06 -13.78
N PRO A 157 11.47 -1.04 -14.68
CA PRO A 157 12.45 0.05 -14.70
C PRO A 157 12.35 1.03 -13.53
N ILE A 158 11.25 0.99 -12.75
CA ILE A 158 10.96 1.91 -11.65
C ILE A 158 11.23 1.21 -10.32
N HIS A 159 10.68 0.00 -10.15
CA HIS A 159 10.79 -0.81 -8.93
C HIS A 159 10.60 -2.30 -9.27
N ASP A 160 11.22 -3.20 -8.50
CA ASP A 160 11.16 -4.65 -8.69
C ASP A 160 9.84 -5.31 -8.23
N ARG A 161 9.01 -4.58 -7.51
CA ARG A 161 7.72 -5.07 -6.95
C ARG A 161 6.57 -4.18 -7.36
N MET A 162 5.37 -4.78 -7.36
CA MET A 162 4.10 -4.07 -7.53
C MET A 162 3.00 -4.69 -6.64
N PRO A 163 1.93 -3.95 -6.27
CA PRO A 163 0.77 -4.54 -5.63
C PRO A 163 0.08 -5.53 -6.58
N VAL A 164 -0.46 -6.60 -6.02
CA VAL A 164 -1.36 -7.51 -6.77
C VAL A 164 -2.66 -6.78 -7.00
N ILE A 165 -3.04 -6.62 -8.27
CA ILE A 165 -4.31 -5.99 -8.67
C ILE A 165 -5.29 -7.10 -9.02
N VAL A 166 -6.39 -7.18 -8.29
CA VAL A 166 -7.46 -8.14 -8.53
C VAL A 166 -8.43 -7.54 -9.55
N ALA A 167 -8.72 -8.28 -10.60
CA ALA A 167 -9.72 -7.86 -11.60
C ALA A 167 -11.14 -7.97 -11.02
N PRO A 168 -12.09 -7.11 -11.43
CA PRO A 168 -13.45 -7.11 -10.88
C PRO A 168 -14.16 -8.47 -10.94
N GLU A 169 -13.89 -9.25 -11.99
CA GLU A 169 -14.46 -10.58 -12.20
C GLU A 169 -13.96 -11.61 -11.16
N ALA A 170 -12.82 -11.32 -10.53
CA ALA A 170 -12.19 -12.18 -9.53
C ALA A 170 -12.45 -11.73 -8.07
N PHE A 171 -13.21 -10.65 -7.85
CA PHE A 171 -13.45 -10.14 -6.49
C PHE A 171 -14.10 -11.17 -5.59
N ASP A 172 -15.17 -11.80 -6.04
CA ASP A 172 -15.89 -12.81 -5.25
C ASP A 172 -15.00 -14.02 -4.97
N PHE A 173 -14.22 -14.45 -5.95
CA PHE A 173 -13.27 -15.54 -5.79
C PHE A 173 -12.18 -15.20 -4.75
N TRP A 174 -11.61 -14.00 -4.80
CA TRP A 174 -10.61 -13.57 -3.81
C TRP A 174 -11.19 -13.44 -2.41
N LEU A 175 -12.39 -12.91 -2.27
CA LEU A 175 -13.05 -12.65 -1.00
C LEU A 175 -13.65 -13.90 -0.34
N ASP A 176 -13.96 -14.94 -1.10
CA ASP A 176 -14.59 -16.15 -0.59
C ASP A 176 -13.56 -17.06 0.11
N CYS A 177 -13.34 -16.79 1.40
CA CYS A 177 -12.43 -17.60 2.22
C CYS A 177 -13.04 -18.94 2.67
N ASP A 178 -14.33 -19.18 2.46
CA ASP A 178 -15.00 -20.39 2.89
C ASP A 178 -14.95 -21.48 1.84
N ARG A 179 -15.09 -21.12 0.56
CA ARG A 179 -15.13 -22.06 -0.57
C ARG A 179 -13.82 -22.11 -1.33
N VAL A 180 -13.04 -21.03 -1.33
CA VAL A 180 -11.76 -20.91 -2.05
C VAL A 180 -10.62 -20.97 -1.03
N ASP A 181 -9.88 -22.07 -1.03
CA ASP A 181 -8.72 -22.23 -0.16
C ASP A 181 -7.57 -21.27 -0.52
N ALA A 182 -6.60 -21.17 0.38
CA ALA A 182 -5.49 -20.23 0.24
C ALA A 182 -4.58 -20.52 -0.96
N LEU A 183 -4.34 -21.80 -1.30
CA LEU A 183 -3.50 -22.17 -2.44
C LEU A 183 -4.19 -21.82 -3.75
N THR A 184 -5.48 -22.14 -3.85
CA THR A 184 -6.31 -21.80 -5.01
C THR A 184 -6.42 -20.29 -5.20
N ALA A 185 -6.63 -19.52 -4.12
CA ALA A 185 -6.65 -18.06 -4.19
C ALA A 185 -5.29 -17.45 -4.60
N ALA A 186 -4.19 -18.11 -4.23
CA ALA A 186 -2.84 -17.64 -4.58
C ALA A 186 -2.58 -17.63 -6.10
N ALA A 187 -3.38 -18.32 -6.91
CA ALA A 187 -3.31 -18.23 -8.37
C ALA A 187 -3.58 -16.82 -8.91
N LEU A 188 -4.25 -15.95 -8.14
CA LEU A 188 -4.45 -14.54 -8.49
C LEU A 188 -3.24 -13.66 -8.17
N ILE A 189 -2.23 -14.18 -7.47
CA ILE A 189 -1.02 -13.43 -7.10
C ILE A 189 -0.07 -13.42 -8.30
N ALA A 190 -0.34 -12.50 -9.21
CA ALA A 190 0.43 -12.31 -10.44
C ALA A 190 0.59 -10.83 -10.75
N PRO A 191 1.62 -10.44 -11.54
CA PRO A 191 1.73 -9.09 -12.06
C PRO A 191 0.53 -8.72 -12.91
N ALA A 192 0.03 -7.49 -12.78
CA ALA A 192 -1.01 -6.99 -13.68
C ALA A 192 -0.50 -6.91 -15.13
N PRO A 193 -1.37 -7.08 -16.15
CA PRO A 193 -0.99 -6.94 -17.54
C PRO A 193 -0.35 -5.56 -17.82
N ASP A 194 0.74 -5.53 -18.61
CA ASP A 194 1.45 -4.29 -18.95
C ASP A 194 0.53 -3.24 -19.58
N ALA A 195 -0.41 -3.69 -20.41
CA ALA A 195 -1.36 -2.82 -21.11
C ALA A 195 -2.40 -2.18 -20.19
N MET A 196 -2.59 -2.70 -18.96
CA MET A 196 -3.59 -2.21 -18.02
C MET A 196 -3.20 -0.89 -17.37
N LEU A 197 -1.92 -0.67 -17.17
CA LEU A 197 -1.39 0.43 -16.37
C LEU A 197 -0.66 1.47 -17.22
N GLU A 198 -0.57 2.67 -16.69
CA GLU A 198 0.34 3.72 -17.11
C GLU A 198 1.11 4.25 -15.92
N ALA A 199 2.33 4.73 -16.14
CA ALA A 199 3.19 5.29 -15.12
C ALA A 199 3.82 6.59 -15.63
N TYR A 200 3.84 7.61 -14.79
CA TYR A 200 4.47 8.88 -15.11
C TYR A 200 5.09 9.51 -13.86
N GLU A 201 6.10 10.34 -14.08
CA GLU A 201 6.76 11.04 -13.00
C GLU A 201 5.89 12.14 -12.43
N VAL A 202 5.94 12.30 -11.09
CA VAL A 202 5.19 13.30 -10.36
C VAL A 202 6.11 14.15 -9.46
N SER A 203 5.54 15.19 -8.86
CA SER A 203 6.27 16.11 -8.00
C SER A 203 6.89 15.42 -6.77
N LEU A 204 8.11 15.83 -6.40
CA LEU A 204 8.77 15.45 -5.14
C LEU A 204 7.97 15.85 -3.89
N ALA A 205 6.95 16.70 -4.02
CA ALA A 205 6.06 17.07 -2.93
C ALA A 205 5.37 15.86 -2.30
N VAL A 206 5.17 14.76 -3.04
CA VAL A 206 4.61 13.50 -2.53
C VAL A 206 5.47 12.87 -1.43
N ASN A 207 6.77 13.16 -1.36
CA ASN A 207 7.67 12.63 -0.33
C ASN A 207 7.24 13.03 1.09
N ARG A 208 6.61 14.18 1.24
CA ARG A 208 6.05 14.63 2.52
C ARG A 208 4.65 14.07 2.69
N THR A 209 4.44 13.22 3.69
CA THR A 209 3.14 12.59 3.98
C THR A 209 2.05 13.60 4.41
N ALA A 210 2.46 14.79 4.88
CA ALA A 210 1.54 15.87 5.22
C ALA A 210 0.93 16.56 3.99
N ASN A 211 1.55 16.41 2.82
CA ASN A 211 0.99 16.93 1.58
C ASN A 211 -0.10 15.96 1.09
N ASP A 212 -1.30 16.47 0.83
CA ASP A 212 -2.45 15.69 0.36
C ASP A 212 -3.32 16.59 -0.54
N SER A 213 -3.00 16.64 -1.84
CA SER A 213 -3.69 17.49 -2.82
C SER A 213 -3.68 16.88 -4.22
N PRO A 214 -4.62 17.27 -5.11
CA PRO A 214 -4.69 16.79 -6.48
C PRO A 214 -3.38 16.92 -7.27
N ALA A 215 -2.60 17.96 -7.01
CA ALA A 215 -1.33 18.20 -7.71
C ALA A 215 -0.30 17.07 -7.53
N LEU A 216 -0.47 16.19 -6.53
CA LEU A 216 0.45 15.07 -6.29
C LEU A 216 0.31 13.93 -7.31
N ILE A 217 -0.84 13.83 -7.97
CA ILE A 217 -1.10 12.80 -8.99
C ILE A 217 -1.02 13.36 -10.42
N GLU A 218 -0.66 14.64 -10.57
CA GLU A 218 -0.49 15.25 -11.88
C GLU A 218 0.88 14.92 -12.47
N PRO A 219 0.97 14.62 -13.78
CA PRO A 219 2.24 14.43 -14.45
C PRO A 219 3.10 15.70 -14.33
N LEU A 220 4.41 15.54 -14.11
CA LEU A 220 5.33 16.66 -14.23
C LEU A 220 5.30 17.21 -15.66
N ALA A 221 5.19 18.54 -15.79
CA ALA A 221 5.33 19.20 -17.08
C ALA A 221 6.73 18.90 -17.67
N ALA A 222 6.78 18.65 -18.98
CA ALA A 222 8.02 18.42 -19.70
C ALA A 222 9.00 19.59 -19.42
N GLY A 223 10.15 19.28 -18.80
CA GLY A 223 11.18 20.27 -18.42
C GLY A 223 11.29 20.58 -16.93
N GLN A 224 10.35 20.19 -16.07
CA GLN A 224 10.41 20.46 -14.62
C GLN A 224 11.17 19.37 -13.82
N GLY A 225 11.54 18.26 -14.43
CA GLY A 225 12.27 17.15 -13.80
C GLY A 225 13.76 17.39 -13.56
N ALA A 226 14.35 18.48 -14.04
CA ALA A 226 15.79 18.74 -14.02
C ALA A 226 16.22 20.01 -13.27
N GLY A 227 15.38 20.60 -12.40
CA GLY A 227 15.82 21.86 -11.82
C GLY A 227 14.97 22.36 -10.66
N ALA A 228 15.21 21.85 -9.47
CA ALA A 228 14.91 22.59 -8.24
C ALA A 228 15.95 22.25 -7.16
N ALA A 229 17.23 22.51 -7.45
CA ALA A 229 18.28 22.71 -6.48
C ALA A 229 18.76 24.16 -6.70
N GLY A 230 18.13 25.12 -6.02
CA GLY A 230 18.54 26.51 -6.14
C GLY A 230 17.89 27.39 -5.10
N HIS A 231 18.72 27.80 -4.14
CA HIS A 231 18.57 28.93 -3.24
C HIS A 231 17.73 28.77 -1.96
N ALA A 232 18.36 28.21 -0.95
CA ALA A 232 18.17 28.67 0.41
C ALA A 232 19.44 29.45 0.79
N GLU A 233 19.26 30.75 1.06
CA GLU A 233 20.29 31.68 1.43
C GLU A 233 21.07 31.24 2.68
N THR A 234 22.37 31.42 2.57
CA THR A 234 23.38 31.36 3.60
C THR A 234 23.04 32.30 4.75
N SER A 235 22.74 31.76 5.91
CA SER A 235 22.92 32.49 7.17
C SER A 235 23.80 31.65 8.09
N ALA A 236 25.05 32.06 8.18
CA ALA A 236 26.04 31.50 9.07
C ALA A 236 25.64 31.72 10.53
N ARG A 237 25.65 30.68 11.34
CA ARG A 237 26.00 30.76 12.76
C ARG A 237 26.81 29.55 13.19
N LEU A 238 27.92 29.89 13.81
CA LEU A 238 29.01 29.07 14.33
C LEU A 238 28.59 28.09 15.43
N SER A 239 29.26 26.93 15.38
CA SER A 239 29.81 26.11 16.48
C SER A 239 28.89 25.55 17.56
N GLN A 240 28.84 24.21 17.67
CA GLN A 240 29.45 23.51 18.82
C GLN A 240 29.51 21.99 18.54
N HIS A 241 30.70 21.45 18.75
CA HIS A 241 31.02 20.04 18.75
C HIS A 241 30.26 19.30 19.86
N ALA A 242 29.56 18.21 19.50
CA ALA A 242 29.25 17.14 20.42
C ALA A 242 29.46 15.81 19.70
N ALA A 243 30.38 15.02 20.23
CA ALA A 243 30.81 13.72 19.73
C ALA A 243 29.64 12.72 19.68
N ARG A 244 29.40 12.12 18.52
CA ARG A 244 28.47 11.01 18.34
C ARG A 244 29.16 9.71 18.75
N LYS A 245 28.57 8.99 19.71
CA LYS A 245 28.89 7.57 20.02
C LYS A 245 28.47 6.69 18.85
N PRO A 246 29.21 5.63 18.51
CA PRO A 246 28.83 4.69 17.46
C PRO A 246 27.61 3.87 17.89
N LYS A 247 26.64 3.71 16.95
CA LYS A 247 25.51 2.78 17.07
C LYS A 247 26.01 1.33 16.97
N PRO A 248 25.45 0.39 17.72
CA PRO A 248 25.72 -1.02 17.50
C PRO A 248 25.13 -1.51 16.19
N ASP A 249 25.84 -2.44 15.59
CA ASP A 249 25.53 -3.16 14.35
C ASP A 249 24.28 -4.04 14.58
N ASP A 250 23.16 -3.66 13.99
CA ASP A 250 21.95 -4.46 14.01
C ASP A 250 22.03 -5.53 12.93
N GLY A 251 22.62 -6.66 13.29
CA GLY A 251 22.49 -7.88 12.51
C GLY A 251 21.01 -8.23 12.32
N GLN A 252 20.45 -7.91 11.18
CA GLN A 252 19.14 -8.42 10.75
C GLN A 252 19.26 -9.91 10.49
N ALA A 253 19.04 -10.70 11.53
CA ALA A 253 18.81 -12.12 11.42
C ALA A 253 17.48 -12.39 10.71
N GLU A 254 17.51 -13.36 9.80
CA GLU A 254 16.41 -13.98 9.07
C GLU A 254 15.28 -14.47 9.99
N LEU A 255 14.29 -13.63 10.26
CA LEU A 255 13.12 -14.00 11.08
C LEU A 255 11.77 -13.54 10.51
N PHE A 256 11.67 -13.35 9.16
CA PHE A 256 10.36 -13.07 8.57
C PHE A 256 10.20 -13.74 7.20
#